data_029485c6781719b4301322a84a0767de
#
_entry.id   029485c6781719b4301322a84a0767de
#
_cell.length_a   1.000
_cell.length_b   1.000
_cell.length_c   1.000
_cell.angle_alpha   90.00
_cell.angle_beta   90.00
_cell.angle_gamma   90.00
#
_symmetry.space_group_name_H-M   'P 1'
#
loop_
_entity.id
_entity.type
_entity.pdbx_description
1 polymer ?
#
loop_
_entity_poly.entity_id
_entity_poly.type
_entity_poly.pdbx_seq_one_letter_code
_entity_poly.pdbx_strand_id
1 'polypeptide(L)'
;MDGGRLAPEADPLYGHYRGLVGLWKHLRSAHPKLVVENCSSGSLRQDALTAALTDTHWVSDNVDNGANLAMNYGATALFPPEICSHWTCYPNAGARNGPGPAGALNLETQFTVNMMGHFGLSGRIYEWDAERRKVAAERIALYKKIRPLLRTADVFHLTPQVSAVSAHSTQATLYVDPKSGQALLFAFQGGDPALQVVLRLRGLMADRMYHVAWPAAFGAEQSVSGKKLLEEGLTVRFPHRGSSVIVPIDPS
;
A
#
# COMPACT_ATOMS: atom_id res chain seq x y z
N MET A 1 6.35 38.11 30.87
CA MET A 1 5.80 38.23 29.53
C MET A 1 4.88 37.03 29.37
N ASP A 2 3.62 37.30 29.54
CA ASP A 2 2.57 36.28 29.38
C ASP A 2 2.43 36.01 27.88
N GLY A 3 2.92 34.86 27.45
CA GLY A 3 2.82 34.44 26.06
C GLY A 3 1.35 34.19 25.77
N GLY A 4 0.66 35.22 25.30
CA GLY A 4 -0.76 35.19 25.00
C GLY A 4 -1.11 34.01 24.11
N ARG A 5 -1.49 32.89 24.73
CA ARG A 5 -2.20 31.81 24.05
C ARG A 5 -3.55 32.40 23.62
N LEU A 6 -3.68 32.65 22.32
CA LEU A 6 -4.99 32.92 21.75
C LEU A 6 -5.95 31.82 22.22
N ALA A 7 -7.13 32.21 22.70
CA ALA A 7 -8.17 31.23 22.96
C ALA A 7 -8.37 30.42 21.68
N PRO A 8 -8.56 29.09 21.75
CA PRO A 8 -8.71 28.22 20.56
C PRO A 8 -9.71 28.75 19.55
N GLU A 9 -10.73 29.45 20.03
CA GLU A 9 -11.79 30.07 19.22
C GLU A 9 -11.32 31.31 18.44
N ALA A 10 -10.22 31.93 18.83
CA ALA A 10 -9.62 33.07 18.13
C ALA A 10 -8.50 32.64 17.15
N ASP A 11 -8.13 31.34 17.12
CA ASP A 11 -7.16 30.82 16.16
C ASP A 11 -7.84 30.58 14.80
N PRO A 12 -7.40 31.27 13.73
CA PRO A 12 -7.95 31.11 12.39
C PRO A 12 -7.87 29.68 11.87
N LEU A 13 -6.81 28.93 12.23
CA LEU A 13 -6.64 27.51 11.82
C LEU A 13 -7.67 26.64 12.52
N TYR A 14 -7.91 26.84 13.80
CA TYR A 14 -8.94 26.12 14.55
C TYR A 14 -10.34 26.40 13.96
N GLY A 15 -10.64 27.67 13.65
CA GLY A 15 -11.87 28.05 12.99
C GLY A 15 -12.05 27.39 11.62
N HIS A 16 -10.98 27.33 10.81
CA HIS A 16 -10.95 26.64 9.53
C HIS A 16 -11.26 25.14 9.68
N TYR A 17 -10.58 24.43 10.61
CA TYR A 17 -10.82 23.01 10.84
C TYR A 17 -12.24 22.73 11.33
N ARG A 18 -12.78 23.54 12.22
CA ARG A 18 -14.19 23.42 12.65
C ARG A 18 -15.14 23.54 11.48
N GLY A 19 -14.92 24.52 10.60
CA GLY A 19 -15.73 24.72 9.40
C GLY A 19 -15.65 23.52 8.45
N LEU A 20 -14.45 23.02 8.21
CA LEU A 20 -14.22 21.86 7.35
C LEU A 20 -14.89 20.58 7.90
N VAL A 21 -14.77 20.32 9.19
CA VAL A 21 -15.45 19.22 9.87
C VAL A 21 -16.98 19.36 9.77
N GLY A 22 -17.51 20.58 9.95
CA GLY A 22 -18.92 20.88 9.78
C GLY A 22 -19.40 20.61 8.35
N LEU A 23 -18.63 21.02 7.35
CA LEU A 23 -18.91 20.75 5.93
C LEU A 23 -18.97 19.25 5.64
N TRP A 24 -17.97 18.47 6.05
CA TRP A 24 -17.94 17.01 5.82
C TRP A 24 -19.12 16.30 6.50
N LYS A 25 -19.43 16.65 7.75
CA LYS A 25 -20.61 16.10 8.45
C LYS A 25 -21.91 16.44 7.72
N HIS A 26 -22.04 17.67 7.23
CA HIS A 26 -23.21 18.08 6.44
C HIS A 26 -23.30 17.29 5.14
N LEU A 27 -22.21 17.17 4.37
CA LEU A 27 -22.19 16.41 3.13
C LEU A 27 -22.55 14.95 3.33
N ARG A 28 -22.02 14.31 4.38
CA ARG A 28 -22.39 12.92 4.70
C ARG A 28 -23.85 12.74 5.10
N SER A 29 -24.40 13.73 5.82
CA SER A 29 -25.83 13.68 6.20
C SER A 29 -26.74 13.92 4.99
N ALA A 30 -26.42 14.90 4.15
CA ALA A 30 -27.22 15.24 2.97
C ALA A 30 -27.06 14.23 1.82
N HIS A 31 -25.87 13.61 1.71
CA HIS A 31 -25.50 12.70 0.62
C HIS A 31 -24.83 11.43 1.14
N PRO A 32 -25.56 10.49 1.76
CA PRO A 32 -24.97 9.31 2.44
C PRO A 32 -24.16 8.37 1.53
N LYS A 33 -24.35 8.47 0.20
CA LYS A 33 -23.63 7.67 -0.80
C LYS A 33 -22.42 8.40 -1.41
N LEU A 34 -22.16 9.65 -0.99
CA LEU A 34 -21.02 10.40 -1.48
C LEU A 34 -19.72 9.80 -0.97
N VAL A 35 -18.79 9.54 -1.87
CA VAL A 35 -17.41 9.18 -1.54
C VAL A 35 -16.59 10.44 -1.43
N VAL A 36 -15.93 10.64 -0.31
CA VAL A 36 -15.09 11.81 -0.02
C VAL A 36 -13.64 11.38 0.05
N GLU A 37 -12.83 11.88 -0.89
CA GLU A 37 -11.38 11.73 -0.83
C GLU A 37 -10.77 12.94 -0.11
N ASN A 38 -9.97 12.69 0.91
CA ASN A 38 -9.17 13.70 1.58
C ASN A 38 -7.84 13.86 0.87
N CYS A 39 -7.58 15.07 0.42
CA CYS A 39 -6.30 15.49 -0.13
C CYS A 39 -5.99 16.91 0.34
N SER A 40 -4.76 17.17 0.67
CA SER A 40 -4.27 18.51 0.99
C SER A 40 -2.80 18.57 0.64
N SER A 41 -2.49 18.99 -0.59
CA SER A 41 -1.11 19.03 -1.11
C SER A 41 -0.32 17.76 -0.77
N GLY A 42 -0.88 16.61 -1.08
CA GLY A 42 -0.24 15.33 -0.82
C GLY A 42 -0.19 14.96 0.68
N SER A 43 -1.35 14.90 1.33
CA SER A 43 -1.57 14.38 2.69
C SER A 43 -1.26 15.31 3.88
N LEU A 44 -1.22 16.63 3.72
CA LEU A 44 -1.04 17.54 4.86
C LEU A 44 -2.18 17.50 5.91
N ARG A 45 -3.32 16.86 5.60
CA ARG A 45 -4.44 16.62 6.52
C ARG A 45 -4.65 15.13 6.82
N GLN A 46 -3.60 14.37 6.92
CA GLN A 46 -3.68 12.94 7.24
C GLN A 46 -3.64 12.73 8.75
N ASP A 47 -4.78 12.87 9.40
CA ASP A 47 -4.99 12.70 10.83
C ASP A 47 -6.24 11.84 11.12
N ALA A 48 -6.39 11.39 12.38
CA ALA A 48 -7.47 10.51 12.78
C ALA A 48 -8.87 11.14 12.63
N LEU A 49 -9.01 12.47 12.79
CA LEU A 49 -10.29 13.16 12.64
C LEU A 49 -10.72 13.20 11.17
N THR A 50 -9.79 13.54 10.27
CA THR A 50 -10.07 13.54 8.84
C THR A 50 -10.32 12.13 8.32
N ALA A 51 -9.58 11.12 8.80
CA ALA A 51 -9.82 9.73 8.48
C ALA A 51 -11.21 9.24 8.88
N ALA A 52 -11.73 9.69 10.03
CA ALA A 52 -13.08 9.33 10.49
C ALA A 52 -14.21 9.98 9.67
N LEU A 53 -13.92 11.03 8.90
CA LEU A 53 -14.90 11.83 8.16
C LEU A 53 -14.85 11.65 6.65
N THR A 54 -13.82 10.98 6.13
CA THR A 54 -13.59 10.76 4.71
C THR A 54 -13.48 9.26 4.41
N ASP A 55 -13.58 8.88 3.14
CA ASP A 55 -13.58 7.46 2.73
C ASP A 55 -12.21 7.01 2.28
N THR A 56 -11.39 7.94 1.78
CA THR A 56 -10.05 7.66 1.28
C THR A 56 -9.15 8.87 1.46
N HIS A 57 -7.85 8.61 1.59
CA HIS A 57 -6.82 9.61 1.73
C HIS A 57 -5.81 9.50 0.60
N TRP A 58 -5.55 10.60 -0.09
CA TRP A 58 -4.42 10.71 -0.99
C TRP A 58 -3.12 10.73 -0.18
N VAL A 59 -2.31 9.67 -0.29
CA VAL A 59 -1.15 9.47 0.61
C VAL A 59 0.00 10.41 0.27
N SER A 60 0.22 10.74 -1.01
CA SER A 60 1.29 11.67 -1.41
C SER A 60 1.17 12.09 -2.88
N ASP A 61 1.56 13.33 -3.17
CA ASP A 61 1.76 13.82 -4.55
C ASP A 61 3.03 13.25 -5.21
N ASN A 62 3.88 12.57 -4.43
CA ASN A 62 5.02 11.87 -4.98
C ASN A 62 4.58 10.52 -5.55
N VAL A 63 4.56 10.40 -6.86
CA VAL A 63 4.16 9.19 -7.60
C VAL A 63 5.36 8.30 -7.96
N ASP A 64 6.53 8.55 -7.42
CA ASP A 64 7.66 7.63 -7.49
C ASP A 64 7.36 6.37 -6.68
N ASN A 65 7.57 5.22 -7.30
CA ASN A 65 7.14 3.95 -6.70
C ASN A 65 7.98 3.52 -5.49
N GLY A 66 9.27 3.87 -5.46
CA GLY A 66 10.12 3.64 -4.30
C GLY A 66 9.68 4.50 -3.11
N ALA A 67 9.35 5.76 -3.39
CA ALA A 67 8.78 6.67 -2.38
C ALA A 67 7.41 6.18 -1.91
N ASN A 68 6.54 5.76 -2.83
CA ASN A 68 5.22 5.21 -2.49
C ASN A 68 5.32 3.97 -1.61
N LEU A 69 6.31 3.10 -1.83
CA LEU A 69 6.55 1.93 -1.00
C LEU A 69 6.89 2.33 0.45
N ALA A 70 7.78 3.33 0.62
CA ALA A 70 8.14 3.85 1.94
C ALA A 70 6.97 4.58 2.63
N MET A 71 6.19 5.33 1.87
CA MET A 71 5.00 6.06 2.38
C MET A 71 3.86 5.13 2.75
N ASN A 72 3.63 4.07 1.97
CA ASN A 72 2.65 3.04 2.31
C ASN A 72 2.96 2.39 3.66
N TYR A 73 4.22 2.11 3.94
CA TYR A 73 4.63 1.60 5.25
C TYR A 73 4.21 2.55 6.38
N GLY A 74 4.49 3.84 6.26
CA GLY A 74 4.10 4.84 7.26
C GLY A 74 2.59 5.02 7.37
N ALA A 75 1.90 5.09 6.23
CA ALA A 75 0.44 5.26 6.18
C ALA A 75 -0.28 4.06 6.83
N THR A 76 0.12 2.84 6.49
CA THR A 76 -0.51 1.61 7.03
C THR A 76 -0.10 1.27 8.47
N ALA A 77 0.86 1.99 9.05
CA ALA A 77 1.11 1.96 10.49
C ALA A 77 0.06 2.75 11.30
N LEU A 78 -0.69 3.66 10.65
CA LEU A 78 -1.67 4.54 11.28
C LEU A 78 -3.10 4.30 10.80
N PHE A 79 -3.27 3.90 9.54
CA PHE A 79 -4.57 3.83 8.88
C PHE A 79 -4.76 2.47 8.19
N PRO A 80 -6.01 1.99 8.10
CA PRO A 80 -6.30 0.78 7.35
C PRO A 80 -5.98 0.98 5.86
N PRO A 81 -5.50 -0.08 5.17
CA PRO A 81 -5.07 0.01 3.77
C PRO A 81 -6.14 0.53 2.82
N GLU A 82 -7.40 0.21 3.09
CA GLU A 82 -8.53 0.59 2.22
C GLU A 82 -8.71 2.10 2.05
N ILE A 83 -8.25 2.89 3.02
CA ILE A 83 -8.33 4.36 2.92
C ILE A 83 -7.06 5.01 2.39
N CYS A 84 -5.95 4.27 2.28
CA CYS A 84 -4.67 4.76 1.76
C CYS A 84 -4.68 4.70 0.23
N SER A 85 -4.91 5.84 -0.44
CA SER A 85 -4.99 5.93 -1.90
C SER A 85 -3.62 6.12 -2.53
N HIS A 86 -3.30 5.24 -3.49
CA HIS A 86 -2.08 5.27 -4.28
C HIS A 86 -2.41 5.15 -5.77
N TRP A 87 -1.68 5.87 -6.61
CA TRP A 87 -1.92 5.84 -8.05
C TRP A 87 -0.69 5.36 -8.82
N THR A 88 -0.93 4.44 -9.76
CA THR A 88 0.05 4.13 -10.79
C THR A 88 -0.03 5.20 -11.87
N CYS A 89 1.02 6.00 -11.97
CA CYS A 89 1.17 7.05 -12.98
C CYS A 89 2.27 6.63 -13.96
N TYR A 90 1.89 6.18 -15.15
CA TYR A 90 2.85 5.73 -16.16
C TYR A 90 2.53 6.26 -17.57
N PRO A 91 3.52 6.71 -18.36
CA PRO A 91 4.83 7.14 -17.90
C PRO A 91 4.65 8.24 -16.86
N ASN A 92 5.52 8.33 -15.86
CA ASN A 92 5.38 9.31 -14.78
C ASN A 92 5.30 10.72 -15.37
N ALA A 93 4.09 11.24 -15.49
CA ALA A 93 3.84 12.60 -15.96
C ALA A 93 4.26 13.58 -14.88
N GLY A 94 5.53 13.81 -14.73
CA GLY A 94 6.07 14.67 -13.69
C GLY A 94 7.29 14.12 -12.99
N ALA A 95 7.86 13.03 -13.46
CA ALA A 95 9.20 12.66 -13.09
C ALA A 95 10.16 13.77 -13.54
N ARG A 96 10.17 14.87 -12.77
CA ARG A 96 11.24 15.87 -12.82
C ARG A 96 12.60 15.23 -12.52
N ASN A 97 12.56 14.05 -12.00
CA ASN A 97 13.69 13.19 -11.67
C ASN A 97 13.50 11.97 -12.56
N GLY A 98 14.35 11.79 -13.56
CA GLY A 98 14.38 10.62 -14.44
C GLY A 98 14.25 9.29 -13.70
N PRO A 99 14.52 8.14 -14.32
CA PRO A 99 14.40 6.86 -13.64
C PRO A 99 15.16 6.97 -12.32
N GLY A 100 14.42 6.79 -11.21
CA GLY A 100 15.02 6.88 -9.89
C GLY A 100 16.25 5.99 -9.79
N PRO A 101 17.11 6.16 -8.78
CA PRO A 101 18.43 5.52 -8.70
C PRO A 101 18.43 3.99 -8.81
N ALA A 102 17.27 3.36 -8.82
CA ALA A 102 17.08 1.91 -8.95
C ALA A 102 16.71 1.44 -10.38
N GLY A 103 16.89 2.27 -11.42
CA GLY A 103 16.36 1.94 -12.74
C GLY A 103 14.81 1.90 -12.71
N ALA A 104 14.15 2.24 -13.80
CA ALA A 104 12.70 2.25 -13.87
C ALA A 104 12.18 0.90 -13.34
N LEU A 105 11.49 0.92 -12.18
CA LEU A 105 10.72 -0.23 -11.74
C LEU A 105 9.82 -0.61 -12.91
N ASN A 106 9.83 -1.88 -13.29
CA ASN A 106 8.98 -2.33 -14.39
C ASN A 106 7.51 -2.02 -14.06
N LEU A 107 6.68 -1.93 -15.06
CA LEU A 107 5.26 -1.57 -14.91
C LEU A 107 4.55 -2.47 -13.90
N GLU A 108 4.89 -3.75 -13.83
CA GLU A 108 4.31 -4.71 -12.89
C GLU A 108 4.62 -4.35 -11.43
N THR A 109 5.86 -3.98 -11.14
CA THR A 109 6.23 -3.54 -9.78
C THR A 109 5.53 -2.24 -9.41
N GLN A 110 5.35 -1.32 -10.36
CA GLN A 110 4.56 -0.11 -10.13
C GLN A 110 3.12 -0.44 -9.72
N PHE A 111 2.48 -1.37 -10.42
CA PHE A 111 1.15 -1.84 -10.04
C PHE A 111 1.18 -2.48 -8.65
N THR A 112 2.14 -3.37 -8.39
CA THR A 112 2.24 -4.10 -7.12
C THR A 112 2.34 -3.15 -5.93
N VAL A 113 3.18 -2.10 -6.00
CA VAL A 113 3.29 -1.07 -4.94
C VAL A 113 1.97 -0.38 -4.69
N ASN A 114 1.31 0.07 -5.76
CA ASN A 114 0.10 0.88 -5.63
C ASN A 114 -1.15 0.05 -5.30
N MET A 115 -1.11 -1.28 -5.50
CA MET A 115 -2.19 -2.19 -5.07
C MET A 115 -2.17 -2.54 -3.58
N MET A 116 -1.21 -2.04 -2.81
CA MET A 116 -1.14 -2.27 -1.35
C MET A 116 -2.22 -1.53 -0.55
N GLY A 117 -2.98 -0.65 -1.19
CA GLY A 117 -4.08 0.11 -0.60
C GLY A 117 -5.20 0.36 -1.59
N HIS A 118 -5.84 1.54 -1.50
CA HIS A 118 -6.84 1.98 -2.48
C HIS A 118 -6.15 2.36 -3.78
N PHE A 119 -6.31 1.53 -4.81
CA PHE A 119 -5.58 1.63 -6.06
C PHE A 119 -6.25 2.55 -7.07
N GLY A 120 -5.46 3.47 -7.63
CA GLY A 120 -5.82 4.30 -8.77
C GLY A 120 -4.86 4.14 -9.95
N LEU A 121 -5.33 4.49 -11.14
CA LEU A 121 -4.56 4.52 -12.37
C LEU A 121 -4.71 5.89 -13.02
N SER A 122 -3.59 6.54 -13.30
CA SER A 122 -3.53 7.87 -13.90
C SER A 122 -2.52 7.93 -15.03
N GLY A 123 -2.67 8.93 -15.91
CA GLY A 123 -1.80 9.17 -17.04
C GLY A 123 -2.49 8.95 -18.39
N ARG A 124 -1.69 8.99 -19.45
CA ARG A 124 -2.18 8.86 -20.83
C ARG A 124 -2.36 7.39 -21.24
N ILE A 125 -3.28 6.68 -20.56
CA ILE A 125 -3.52 5.25 -20.80
C ILE A 125 -3.97 4.93 -22.23
N TYR A 126 -4.55 5.90 -22.92
CA TYR A 126 -4.95 5.77 -24.33
C TYR A 126 -3.74 5.70 -25.30
N GLU A 127 -2.57 6.18 -24.88
CA GLU A 127 -1.31 6.08 -25.64
C GLU A 127 -0.57 4.76 -25.40
N TRP A 128 -1.04 3.91 -24.49
CA TRP A 128 -0.37 2.66 -24.18
C TRP A 128 -0.49 1.65 -25.32
N ASP A 129 0.62 0.97 -25.58
CA ASP A 129 0.65 -0.16 -26.51
C ASP A 129 -0.15 -1.38 -25.96
N ALA A 130 -0.27 -2.40 -26.79
CA ALA A 130 -1.04 -3.61 -26.46
C ALA A 130 -0.45 -4.36 -25.24
N GLU A 131 0.88 -4.39 -25.11
CA GLU A 131 1.57 -5.06 -24.01
C GLU A 131 1.26 -4.38 -22.67
N ARG A 132 1.41 -3.06 -22.59
CA ARG A 132 1.09 -2.29 -21.39
C ARG A 132 -0.36 -2.39 -20.99
N ARG A 133 -1.26 -2.35 -21.97
CA ARG A 133 -2.71 -2.55 -21.72
C ARG A 133 -3.00 -3.93 -21.18
N LYS A 134 -2.30 -4.96 -21.67
CA LYS A 134 -2.43 -6.34 -21.19
C LYS A 134 -1.99 -6.45 -19.75
N VAL A 135 -0.78 -5.96 -19.41
CA VAL A 135 -0.28 -5.95 -18.03
C VAL A 135 -1.25 -5.22 -17.11
N ALA A 136 -1.74 -4.04 -17.51
CA ALA A 136 -2.71 -3.29 -16.72
C ALA A 136 -4.01 -4.08 -16.47
N ALA A 137 -4.55 -4.71 -17.51
CA ALA A 137 -5.77 -5.51 -17.40
C ALA A 137 -5.60 -6.70 -16.42
N GLU A 138 -4.47 -7.40 -16.50
CA GLU A 138 -4.13 -8.51 -15.61
C GLU A 138 -3.99 -8.03 -14.15
N ARG A 139 -3.28 -6.92 -13.93
CA ARG A 139 -3.10 -6.34 -12.58
C ARG A 139 -4.39 -5.81 -12.00
N ILE A 140 -5.22 -5.14 -12.78
CA ILE A 140 -6.56 -4.69 -12.35
C ILE A 140 -7.45 -5.89 -12.01
N ALA A 141 -7.40 -6.96 -12.80
CA ALA A 141 -8.13 -8.19 -12.50
C ALA A 141 -7.67 -8.83 -11.18
N LEU A 142 -6.36 -8.87 -10.95
CA LEU A 142 -5.79 -9.32 -9.68
C LEU A 142 -6.25 -8.42 -8.52
N TYR A 143 -6.14 -7.09 -8.67
CA TYR A 143 -6.57 -6.15 -7.64
C TYR A 143 -8.04 -6.35 -7.24
N LYS A 144 -8.93 -6.54 -8.22
CA LYS A 144 -10.34 -6.82 -7.94
C LYS A 144 -10.56 -8.08 -7.11
N LYS A 145 -9.67 -9.07 -7.20
CA LYS A 145 -9.71 -10.30 -6.40
C LYS A 145 -9.20 -10.07 -4.97
N ILE A 146 -8.12 -9.29 -4.81
CA ILE A 146 -7.46 -9.12 -3.50
C ILE A 146 -8.03 -7.99 -2.65
N ARG A 147 -8.62 -6.95 -3.25
CA ARG A 147 -9.14 -5.77 -2.53
C ARG A 147 -10.14 -6.07 -1.40
N PRO A 148 -11.00 -7.14 -1.47
CA PRO A 148 -11.87 -7.46 -0.34
C PRO A 148 -11.09 -7.82 0.93
N LEU A 149 -9.95 -8.50 0.80
CA LEU A 149 -9.07 -8.81 1.93
C LEU A 149 -8.40 -7.55 2.47
N LEU A 150 -7.90 -6.66 1.60
CA LEU A 150 -7.26 -5.40 2.03
C LEU A 150 -8.18 -4.53 2.89
N ARG A 151 -9.49 -4.67 2.70
CA ARG A 151 -10.51 -3.92 3.45
C ARG A 151 -10.60 -4.31 4.92
N THR A 152 -10.30 -5.55 5.26
CA THR A 152 -10.50 -6.11 6.60
C THR A 152 -9.19 -6.56 7.26
N ALA A 153 -8.08 -6.44 6.54
CA ALA A 153 -6.81 -6.98 6.96
C ALA A 153 -6.13 -6.18 8.08
N ASP A 154 -5.57 -6.91 9.03
CA ASP A 154 -4.48 -6.41 9.87
C ASP A 154 -3.18 -6.36 9.05
N VAL A 155 -2.38 -5.32 9.27
CA VAL A 155 -1.13 -5.10 8.52
C VAL A 155 0.08 -5.42 9.40
N PHE A 156 0.95 -6.28 8.89
CA PHE A 156 2.20 -6.64 9.54
C PHE A 156 3.39 -6.25 8.66
N HIS A 157 4.14 -5.27 9.07
CA HIS A 157 5.41 -4.92 8.43
C HIS A 157 6.47 -5.96 8.84
N LEU A 158 6.93 -6.77 7.89
CA LEU A 158 7.86 -7.89 8.15
C LEU A 158 9.33 -7.48 8.08
N THR A 159 9.60 -6.34 7.47
CA THR A 159 10.94 -5.74 7.35
C THR A 159 10.91 -4.31 7.87
N PRO A 160 12.06 -3.70 8.21
CA PRO A 160 12.11 -2.27 8.50
C PRO A 160 11.63 -1.42 7.32
N GLN A 161 11.17 -0.21 7.61
CA GLN A 161 10.83 0.76 6.57
C GLN A 161 12.08 1.09 5.73
N VAL A 162 11.95 1.00 4.41
CA VAL A 162 13.02 1.47 3.52
C VAL A 162 13.01 3.00 3.49
N SER A 163 14.21 3.59 3.37
CA SER A 163 14.30 5.03 3.12
C SER A 163 13.79 5.35 1.73
N ALA A 164 13.03 6.44 1.58
CA ALA A 164 12.61 6.95 0.28
C ALA A 164 13.81 7.31 -0.63
N VAL A 165 15.00 7.47 -0.05
CA VAL A 165 16.25 7.84 -0.75
C VAL A 165 17.12 6.61 -1.04
N SER A 166 16.99 5.53 -0.26
CA SER A 166 17.77 4.30 -0.44
C SER A 166 16.85 3.12 -0.72
N ALA A 167 16.45 2.95 -1.96
CA ALA A 167 15.66 1.79 -2.40
C ALA A 167 16.49 0.48 -2.47
N HIS A 168 17.42 0.28 -1.53
CA HIS A 168 18.40 -0.80 -1.62
C HIS A 168 18.09 -2.03 -0.76
N SER A 169 17.03 -2.02 0.00
CA SER A 169 16.67 -3.15 0.86
C SER A 169 15.36 -3.82 0.40
N THR A 170 15.25 -5.12 0.66
CA THR A 170 14.00 -5.84 0.49
C THR A 170 12.96 -5.30 1.48
N GLN A 171 11.76 -5.01 0.99
CA GLN A 171 10.62 -4.66 1.83
C GLN A 171 9.52 -5.70 1.68
N ALA A 172 8.91 -6.06 2.81
CA ALA A 172 7.80 -7.01 2.83
C ALA A 172 6.74 -6.61 3.84
N THR A 173 5.49 -6.69 3.41
CA THR A 173 4.29 -6.41 4.22
C THR A 173 3.30 -7.55 4.05
N LEU A 174 2.77 -8.05 5.15
CA LEU A 174 1.75 -9.10 5.19
C LEU A 174 0.42 -8.48 5.63
N TYR A 175 -0.61 -8.76 4.87
CA TYR A 175 -1.99 -8.43 5.17
C TYR A 175 -2.72 -9.71 5.58
N VAL A 176 -3.36 -9.73 6.75
CA VAL A 176 -4.04 -10.92 7.27
C VAL A 176 -5.48 -10.54 7.63
N ASP A 177 -6.44 -11.23 7.07
CA ASP A 177 -7.83 -11.13 7.53
C ASP A 177 -7.98 -11.91 8.86
N PRO A 178 -8.24 -11.22 9.97
CA PRO A 178 -8.32 -11.86 11.29
C PRO A 178 -9.49 -12.84 11.43
N LYS A 179 -10.49 -12.76 10.55
CA LYS A 179 -11.68 -13.64 10.60
C LYS A 179 -11.46 -14.94 9.84
N SER A 180 -11.00 -14.84 8.59
CA SER A 180 -10.79 -16.01 7.74
C SER A 180 -9.42 -16.66 7.95
N GLY A 181 -8.43 -15.87 8.35
CA GLY A 181 -7.02 -16.27 8.40
C GLY A 181 -6.35 -16.22 7.03
N GLN A 182 -7.05 -15.79 5.98
CA GLN A 182 -6.45 -15.54 4.66
C GLN A 182 -5.42 -14.43 4.75
N ALA A 183 -4.33 -14.56 4.00
CA ALA A 183 -3.30 -13.55 3.99
C ALA A 183 -2.78 -13.25 2.58
N LEU A 184 -2.22 -12.05 2.43
CA LEU A 184 -1.52 -11.60 1.23
C LEU A 184 -0.14 -11.07 1.62
N LEU A 185 0.91 -11.69 1.10
CA LEU A 185 2.25 -11.18 1.25
C LEU A 185 2.60 -10.32 0.02
N PHE A 186 2.96 -9.07 0.28
CA PHE A 186 3.61 -8.19 -0.69
C PHE A 186 5.10 -8.16 -0.39
N ALA A 187 5.93 -8.52 -1.36
CA ALA A 187 7.38 -8.47 -1.20
C ALA A 187 8.05 -7.80 -2.41
N PHE A 188 9.01 -6.95 -2.12
CA PHE A 188 9.73 -6.13 -3.09
C PHE A 188 11.22 -6.30 -2.90
N GLN A 189 11.92 -6.65 -3.96
CA GLN A 189 13.37 -6.70 -3.98
C GLN A 189 13.90 -5.31 -4.35
N GLY A 190 14.60 -4.70 -3.44
CA GLY A 190 15.31 -3.44 -3.66
C GLY A 190 16.64 -3.63 -4.40
N GLY A 191 17.59 -2.75 -4.17
CA GLY A 191 18.92 -2.81 -4.79
C GLY A 191 19.90 -3.81 -4.15
N ASP A 192 19.50 -4.55 -3.13
CA ASP A 192 20.36 -5.53 -2.48
C ASP A 192 20.89 -6.59 -3.44
N PRO A 193 22.15 -7.06 -3.30
CA PRO A 193 22.66 -8.14 -4.11
C PRO A 193 21.94 -9.47 -3.84
N ALA A 194 21.35 -9.64 -2.65
CA ALA A 194 20.64 -10.85 -2.27
C ALA A 194 19.28 -10.93 -2.99
N LEU A 195 19.08 -12.00 -3.75
CA LEU A 195 17.81 -12.33 -4.40
C LEU A 195 16.94 -13.27 -3.56
N GLN A 196 17.25 -13.43 -2.29
CA GLN A 196 16.51 -14.30 -1.38
C GLN A 196 16.41 -13.66 0.00
N VAL A 197 15.23 -13.78 0.60
CA VAL A 197 14.96 -13.36 1.99
C VAL A 197 14.11 -14.39 2.69
N VAL A 198 14.32 -14.59 3.99
CA VAL A 198 13.44 -15.39 4.85
C VAL A 198 12.60 -14.43 5.68
N LEU A 199 11.29 -14.52 5.55
CA LEU A 199 10.31 -13.65 6.21
C LEU A 199 9.53 -14.45 7.24
N ARG A 200 9.72 -14.17 8.52
CA ARG A 200 8.85 -14.74 9.58
C ARG A 200 7.51 -14.04 9.51
N LEU A 201 6.47 -14.80 9.20
CA LEU A 201 5.13 -14.27 9.07
C LEU A 201 4.53 -13.98 10.45
N ARG A 202 3.47 -13.20 10.49
CA ARG A 202 2.77 -12.79 11.72
C ARG A 202 1.26 -12.88 11.53
N GLY A 203 0.51 -12.94 12.61
CA GLY A 203 -0.96 -12.92 12.55
C GLY A 203 -1.60 -14.20 12.04
N LEU A 204 -0.83 -15.24 11.69
CA LEU A 204 -1.34 -16.54 11.28
C LEU A 204 -1.63 -17.43 12.48
N MET A 205 -2.46 -18.47 12.29
CA MET A 205 -2.78 -19.48 13.30
C MET A 205 -1.79 -20.63 13.22
N ALA A 206 -1.08 -20.90 14.33
CA ALA A 206 -0.01 -21.90 14.37
C ALA A 206 -0.50 -23.34 14.08
N ASP A 207 -1.73 -23.66 14.47
CA ASP A 207 -2.37 -24.96 14.35
C ASP A 207 -3.02 -25.23 12.99
N ARG A 208 -2.99 -24.27 12.07
CA ARG A 208 -3.55 -24.43 10.72
C ARG A 208 -2.49 -24.73 9.68
N MET A 209 -2.90 -25.42 8.64
CA MET A 209 -2.14 -25.52 7.39
C MET A 209 -2.49 -24.35 6.48
N TYR A 210 -1.55 -23.91 5.68
CA TYR A 210 -1.70 -22.82 4.72
C TYR A 210 -1.21 -23.23 3.35
N HIS A 211 -2.02 -22.98 2.35
CA HIS A 211 -1.63 -23.08 0.94
C HIS A 211 -0.98 -21.76 0.52
N VAL A 212 0.27 -21.82 0.08
CA VAL A 212 1.05 -20.67 -0.40
C VAL A 212 1.06 -20.72 -1.93
N ALA A 213 0.30 -19.83 -2.56
CA ALA A 213 0.11 -19.79 -4.01
C ALA A 213 1.15 -18.86 -4.67
N TRP A 214 2.30 -19.41 -5.03
CA TRP A 214 3.34 -18.68 -5.72
C TRP A 214 2.97 -18.38 -7.18
N PRO A 215 3.21 -17.15 -7.69
CA PRO A 215 3.31 -16.95 -9.13
C PRO A 215 4.45 -17.79 -9.71
N ALA A 216 4.26 -18.37 -10.89
CA ALA A 216 5.17 -19.37 -11.49
C ALA A 216 6.65 -18.93 -11.53
N ALA A 217 6.92 -17.63 -11.73
CA ALA A 217 8.28 -17.09 -11.74
C ALA A 217 8.99 -17.08 -10.36
N PHE A 218 8.23 -17.29 -9.26
CA PHE A 218 8.73 -17.19 -7.88
C PHE A 218 8.83 -18.53 -7.17
N GLY A 219 8.17 -19.56 -7.67
CA GLY A 219 8.23 -20.90 -7.07
C GLY A 219 7.02 -21.76 -7.41
N ALA A 220 6.99 -22.95 -6.80
CA ALA A 220 5.84 -23.83 -6.86
C ALA A 220 4.94 -23.63 -5.64
N GLU A 221 3.66 -23.87 -5.82
CA GLU A 221 2.69 -23.92 -4.73
C GLU A 221 3.13 -24.92 -3.66
N GLN A 222 2.90 -24.60 -2.40
CA GLN A 222 3.28 -25.43 -1.27
C GLN A 222 2.27 -25.33 -0.13
N SER A 223 2.14 -26.44 0.61
CA SER A 223 1.38 -26.47 1.84
C SER A 223 2.33 -26.42 3.04
N VAL A 224 2.13 -25.44 3.94
CA VAL A 224 3.04 -25.17 5.07
C VAL A 224 2.21 -24.96 6.33
N SER A 225 2.66 -25.52 7.47
CA SER A 225 1.98 -25.26 8.75
C SER A 225 2.19 -23.81 9.20
N GLY A 226 1.16 -23.24 9.82
CA GLY A 226 1.24 -21.90 10.39
C GLY A 226 2.38 -21.77 11.39
N LYS A 227 2.60 -22.79 12.22
CA LYS A 227 3.75 -22.85 13.15
C LYS A 227 5.07 -22.63 12.41
N LYS A 228 5.29 -23.33 11.30
CA LYS A 228 6.52 -23.18 10.51
C LYS A 228 6.65 -21.79 9.91
N LEU A 229 5.56 -21.22 9.39
CA LEU A 229 5.53 -19.86 8.84
C LEU A 229 5.84 -18.79 9.89
N LEU A 230 5.41 -19.00 11.14
CA LEU A 230 5.64 -18.07 12.26
C LEU A 230 7.07 -18.20 12.83
N GLU A 231 7.59 -19.41 12.98
CA GLU A 231 8.86 -19.69 13.68
C GLU A 231 10.07 -19.68 12.73
N GLU A 232 9.96 -20.39 11.60
CA GLU A 232 11.05 -20.51 10.62
C GLU A 232 10.93 -19.49 9.49
N GLY A 233 9.69 -19.10 9.12
CA GLY A 233 9.37 -18.14 8.09
C GLY A 233 9.18 -18.77 6.71
N LEU A 234 8.89 -17.89 5.76
CA LEU A 234 8.70 -18.17 4.34
C LEU A 234 9.89 -17.63 3.55
N THR A 235 10.52 -18.48 2.75
CA THR A 235 11.61 -18.06 1.87
C THR A 235 11.04 -17.49 0.58
N VAL A 236 11.30 -16.20 0.32
CA VAL A 236 10.99 -15.52 -0.95
C VAL A 236 12.25 -15.50 -1.80
N ARG A 237 12.16 -16.01 -3.03
CA ARG A 237 13.22 -15.93 -4.04
C ARG A 237 12.78 -15.03 -5.17
N PHE A 238 13.56 -13.99 -5.42
CA PHE A 238 13.30 -13.04 -6.49
C PHE A 238 14.05 -13.44 -7.76
N PRO A 239 13.40 -13.45 -8.94
CA PRO A 239 14.05 -13.83 -10.19
C PRO A 239 15.14 -12.85 -10.63
N HIS A 240 14.98 -11.57 -10.29
CA HIS A 240 15.95 -10.51 -10.59
C HIS A 240 15.77 -9.30 -9.65
N ARG A 241 16.71 -8.38 -9.69
CA ARG A 241 16.61 -7.11 -8.96
C ARG A 241 15.41 -6.29 -9.45
N GLY A 242 14.76 -5.59 -8.52
CA GLY A 242 13.58 -4.80 -8.81
C GLY A 242 12.30 -5.63 -9.00
N SER A 243 12.35 -6.94 -8.75
CA SER A 243 11.16 -7.80 -8.78
C SER A 243 10.24 -7.51 -7.60
N SER A 244 8.96 -7.73 -7.82
CA SER A 244 7.95 -7.69 -6.76
C SER A 244 6.98 -8.86 -6.91
N VAL A 245 6.38 -9.26 -5.80
CA VAL A 245 5.43 -10.36 -5.79
C VAL A 245 4.28 -10.10 -4.83
N ILE A 246 3.09 -10.55 -5.21
CA ILE A 246 1.93 -10.72 -4.34
C ILE A 246 1.71 -12.22 -4.21
N VAL A 247 1.72 -12.72 -2.97
CA VAL A 247 1.57 -14.16 -2.68
C VAL A 247 0.32 -14.35 -1.83
N PRO A 248 -0.76 -14.94 -2.37
CA PRO A 248 -1.88 -15.40 -1.58
C PRO A 248 -1.46 -16.55 -0.66
N ILE A 249 -1.95 -16.52 0.56
CA ILE A 249 -1.68 -17.51 1.61
C ILE A 249 -3.02 -17.84 2.26
N ASP A 250 -3.61 -18.95 1.87
CA ASP A 250 -4.96 -19.33 2.25
C ASP A 250 -4.92 -20.49 3.26
N PRO A 251 -5.72 -20.44 4.35
CA PRO A 251 -5.85 -21.58 5.26
C PRO A 251 -6.52 -22.75 4.53
N SER A 252 -6.01 -23.95 4.77
CA SER A 252 -6.53 -25.21 4.21
C SER A 252 -7.52 -25.86 5.16
#